data_01167c759fd628c192193c1b04795f0f
#
_entry.id   01167c759fd628c192193c1b04795f0f
#
_cell.length_a   1.000
_cell.length_b   1.000
_cell.length_c   1.000
_cell.angle_alpha   90.00
_cell.angle_beta   90.00
_cell.angle_gamma   90.00
#
_symmetry.space_group_name_H-M   'P 1'
#
loop_
_entity.id
_entity.type
_entity.pdbx_description
1 polymer ?
#
loop_
_entity_poly.entity_id
_entity_poly.type
_entity_poly.pdbx_seq_one_letter_code
_entity_poly.pdbx_strand_id
1 'polypeptide(L)'
;AVFDDFKPEYLEFDDEGKKEFQIKTEDKVFRVILREFKMNKKNEDSSLAQLTENNVGLISMYMLDETTVQRLTKENKEEKLVIGHIYIDNYDEVLQSIEETRRTVLVALIDRKINKYFAQYDGIVKKLENDKYFVAFKTKYISKMQTNKFSVLDEVKTVNIGNGLPITISIGIGMSGSGLIDSYDLAGTAIDMALGRGGDQAVLKDGNKIYYYGGKTKSVVKNTKVKSRVKATAFRDLIETKETIYIMGHHIGDNDSFGASIGFYKVAKTIGKEAHIVIGEVSSSVVPLVEMFKQQDSYEEDMFVSGTEATFKIGKNDALIIVDCGRAAYTEHPELVRRAQCVMVFDHH
;
A
#
# COMPACT_ATOMS: atom_id res chain seq x y z
N ALA A 1 -48.04 -11.38 -3.18
CA ALA A 1 -46.77 -10.95 -2.56
C ALA A 1 -46.73 -9.42 -2.33
N VAL A 2 -47.09 -8.57 -3.28
CA VAL A 2 -47.00 -7.09 -3.12
C VAL A 2 -47.98 -6.54 -2.08
N PHE A 3 -49.08 -7.22 -1.80
CA PHE A 3 -50.11 -6.79 -0.87
C PHE A 3 -49.91 -7.28 0.58
N ASP A 4 -49.00 -8.18 0.80
CA ASP A 4 -48.74 -8.70 2.15
C ASP A 4 -48.08 -7.63 3.04
N ASP A 5 -47.31 -6.70 2.45
CA ASP A 5 -46.63 -5.59 3.16
C ASP A 5 -47.64 -4.52 3.65
N PHE A 6 -48.89 -4.55 3.19
CA PHE A 6 -49.93 -3.61 3.58
C PHE A 6 -50.96 -4.19 4.59
N LYS A 7 -50.71 -5.38 5.11
CA LYS A 7 -51.59 -5.93 6.14
C LYS A 7 -51.45 -5.12 7.44
N PRO A 8 -52.53 -4.73 8.12
CA PRO A 8 -52.51 -3.91 9.32
C PRO A 8 -51.58 -4.48 10.41
N GLU A 9 -51.48 -5.79 10.50
CA GLU A 9 -50.63 -6.52 11.45
C GLU A 9 -49.13 -6.32 11.26
N TYR A 10 -48.70 -5.83 10.08
CA TYR A 10 -47.28 -5.53 9.77
C TYR A 10 -47.01 -4.03 9.65
N LEU A 11 -47.97 -3.16 9.93
CA LEU A 11 -47.88 -1.73 9.87
C LEU A 11 -47.48 -1.19 11.26
N GLU A 12 -46.20 -1.35 11.63
CA GLU A 12 -45.62 -0.60 12.78
C GLU A 12 -45.23 0.79 12.31
N PHE A 13 -45.80 1.81 12.95
CA PHE A 13 -45.47 3.22 12.70
C PHE A 13 -44.45 3.70 13.75
N ASP A 14 -43.62 4.65 13.35
CA ASP A 14 -42.74 5.34 14.28
C ASP A 14 -43.51 6.29 15.21
N ASP A 15 -42.77 6.95 16.14
CA ASP A 15 -43.37 7.88 17.13
C ASP A 15 -44.10 9.08 16.47
N GLU A 16 -43.76 9.39 15.20
CA GLU A 16 -44.39 10.44 14.39
C GLU A 16 -45.60 9.93 13.59
N GLY A 17 -45.97 8.66 13.73
CA GLY A 17 -47.01 8.02 12.95
C GLY A 17 -46.67 7.82 11.48
N LYS A 18 -45.36 7.69 11.17
CA LYS A 18 -44.82 7.48 9.81
C LYS A 18 -44.27 6.07 9.67
N LYS A 19 -44.49 5.45 8.50
CA LYS A 19 -43.74 4.25 8.08
C LYS A 19 -43.27 4.45 6.65
N GLU A 20 -42.01 4.08 6.39
CA GLU A 20 -41.42 4.22 5.06
C GLU A 20 -40.77 2.87 4.65
N PHE A 21 -41.05 2.42 3.42
CA PHE A 21 -40.46 1.18 2.88
C PHE A 21 -40.45 1.24 1.34
N GLN A 22 -39.72 0.30 0.73
CA GLN A 22 -39.59 0.18 -0.72
C GLN A 22 -40.36 -1.07 -1.22
N ILE A 23 -41.09 -0.89 -2.30
CA ILE A 23 -41.68 -1.99 -3.05
C ILE A 23 -40.94 -2.11 -4.38
N LYS A 24 -40.48 -3.33 -4.69
CA LYS A 24 -39.83 -3.65 -5.96
C LYS A 24 -40.74 -4.59 -6.75
N THR A 25 -41.11 -4.19 -7.95
CA THR A 25 -41.71 -5.03 -8.95
C THR A 25 -40.68 -5.42 -10.01
N GLU A 26 -41.02 -6.20 -11.02
CA GLU A 26 -40.08 -6.59 -12.08
C GLU A 26 -39.46 -5.38 -12.79
N ASP A 27 -40.25 -4.31 -13.02
CA ASP A 27 -39.79 -3.15 -13.80
C ASP A 27 -39.69 -1.85 -13.01
N LYS A 28 -40.20 -1.79 -11.78
CA LYS A 28 -40.33 -0.52 -11.04
C LYS A 28 -39.92 -0.66 -9.56
N VAL A 29 -39.44 0.45 -9.04
CA VAL A 29 -39.12 0.63 -7.61
C VAL A 29 -39.93 1.80 -7.10
N PHE A 30 -40.77 1.56 -6.09
CA PHE A 30 -41.56 2.59 -5.45
C PHE A 30 -41.10 2.78 -4.01
N ARG A 31 -40.94 4.03 -3.60
CA ARG A 31 -40.85 4.41 -2.17
C ARG A 31 -42.25 4.69 -1.68
N VAL A 32 -42.69 3.95 -0.68
CA VAL A 32 -44.00 4.08 -0.06
C VAL A 32 -43.87 4.73 1.29
N ILE A 33 -44.58 5.81 1.51
CA ILE A 33 -44.65 6.51 2.79
C ILE A 33 -46.08 6.45 3.27
N LEU A 34 -46.30 5.82 4.42
CA LEU A 34 -47.58 5.78 5.11
C LEU A 34 -47.55 6.78 6.28
N ARG A 35 -48.65 7.52 6.47
CA ARG A 35 -48.85 8.37 7.63
C ARG A 35 -50.20 8.08 8.25
N GLU A 36 -50.18 7.80 9.58
CA GLU A 36 -51.39 7.62 10.39
C GLU A 36 -51.92 8.99 10.83
N PHE A 37 -53.20 9.23 10.60
CA PHE A 37 -53.89 10.41 11.12
C PHE A 37 -54.66 10.05 12.38
N LYS A 38 -54.23 10.58 13.54
CA LYS A 38 -54.99 10.52 14.79
C LYS A 38 -55.97 11.69 14.78
N MET A 39 -57.26 11.39 14.56
CA MET A 39 -58.31 12.42 14.64
C MET A 39 -58.56 12.80 16.10
N ASN A 40 -58.33 14.10 16.42
CA ASN A 40 -58.78 14.66 17.70
C ASN A 40 -60.28 14.89 17.64
N LYS A 41 -61.04 14.34 18.60
CA LYS A 41 -62.50 14.41 18.79
C LYS A 41 -63.12 15.85 18.90
N LYS A 42 -62.41 16.92 18.60
CA LYS A 42 -62.89 18.29 18.84
C LYS A 42 -63.67 18.95 17.71
N ASN A 43 -63.87 18.31 16.56
CA ASN A 43 -64.68 18.89 15.47
C ASN A 43 -65.82 17.96 15.10
N GLU A 44 -66.96 18.19 15.77
CA GLU A 44 -68.18 17.36 15.61
C GLU A 44 -68.98 17.60 14.30
N ASP A 45 -68.58 18.51 13.42
CA ASP A 45 -69.36 18.97 12.26
C ASP A 45 -68.87 18.51 10.88
N SER A 46 -68.11 17.44 10.74
CA SER A 46 -67.68 16.98 9.42
C SER A 46 -68.19 15.57 9.12
N SER A 47 -68.57 15.33 7.85
CA SER A 47 -68.93 13.98 7.33
C SER A 47 -67.87 12.90 7.58
N LEU A 48 -66.72 13.24 8.01
CA LEU A 48 -65.63 12.33 8.47
C LEU A 48 -65.85 11.84 9.91
N ALA A 49 -66.68 12.54 10.75
CA ALA A 49 -66.97 12.09 12.11
C ALA A 49 -67.75 10.79 12.18
N GLN A 50 -68.55 10.44 11.15
CA GLN A 50 -69.26 9.16 11.04
C GLN A 50 -68.34 7.93 10.82
N LEU A 51 -67.09 8.13 10.32
CA LEU A 51 -66.11 7.07 10.14
C LEU A 51 -65.38 6.71 11.44
N THR A 52 -65.43 7.59 12.48
CA THR A 52 -64.75 7.40 13.75
C THR A 52 -65.51 6.55 14.77
N GLU A 53 -66.84 6.29 14.59
CA GLU A 53 -67.61 5.39 15.48
C GLU A 53 -67.10 3.95 15.45
N ASN A 54 -66.34 3.56 14.40
CA ASN A 54 -65.83 2.19 14.23
C ASN A 54 -64.33 2.02 14.48
N ASN A 55 -63.68 2.97 15.17
CA ASN A 55 -62.19 2.91 15.38
C ASN A 55 -61.37 2.76 14.08
N VAL A 56 -61.83 3.33 12.98
CA VAL A 56 -61.12 3.28 11.70
C VAL A 56 -60.08 4.38 11.67
N GLY A 57 -58.80 4.04 11.84
CA GLY A 57 -57.67 4.97 11.65
C GLY A 57 -57.58 5.34 10.15
N LEU A 58 -57.34 6.61 9.87
CA LEU A 58 -57.13 7.11 8.51
C LEU A 58 -55.61 7.05 8.24
N ILE A 59 -55.21 6.35 7.17
CA ILE A 59 -53.79 6.26 6.76
C ILE A 59 -53.69 6.90 5.37
N SER A 60 -52.84 7.92 5.26
CA SER A 60 -52.46 8.42 3.92
C SER A 60 -51.28 7.61 3.37
N MET A 61 -51.30 7.33 2.10
CA MET A 61 -50.27 6.63 1.39
C MET A 61 -49.73 7.49 0.24
N TYR A 62 -48.42 7.71 0.25
CA TYR A 62 -47.69 8.35 -0.85
C TYR A 62 -46.84 7.29 -1.53
N MET A 63 -47.01 7.11 -2.83
CA MET A 63 -46.20 6.24 -3.68
C MET A 63 -45.35 7.10 -4.62
N LEU A 64 -44.05 7.06 -4.47
CA LEU A 64 -43.09 7.79 -5.29
C LEU A 64 -42.38 6.79 -6.20
N ASP A 65 -42.47 6.96 -7.50
CA ASP A 65 -41.72 6.14 -8.47
C ASP A 65 -40.24 6.58 -8.45
N GLU A 66 -39.38 5.77 -7.85
CA GLU A 66 -37.94 5.99 -7.76
C GLU A 66 -37.16 5.17 -8.80
N THR A 67 -37.79 4.51 -9.73
CA THR A 67 -37.15 3.63 -10.71
C THR A 67 -35.97 4.31 -11.41
N THR A 68 -36.21 5.51 -11.94
CA THR A 68 -35.19 6.28 -12.65
C THR A 68 -34.06 6.72 -11.72
N VAL A 69 -34.40 7.18 -10.51
CA VAL A 69 -33.40 7.61 -9.51
C VAL A 69 -32.51 6.44 -9.09
N GLN A 70 -33.11 5.28 -8.81
CA GLN A 70 -32.37 4.07 -8.44
C GLN A 70 -31.46 3.59 -9.59
N ARG A 71 -31.96 3.60 -10.82
CA ARG A 71 -31.17 3.23 -12.00
C ARG A 71 -29.98 4.18 -12.19
N LEU A 72 -30.22 5.48 -12.19
CA LEU A 72 -29.16 6.48 -12.36
C LEU A 72 -28.14 6.44 -11.20
N THR A 73 -28.58 6.21 -9.98
CA THR A 73 -27.71 6.07 -8.82
C THR A 73 -26.79 4.84 -8.96
N LYS A 74 -27.35 3.71 -9.43
CA LYS A 74 -26.59 2.49 -9.69
C LYS A 74 -25.60 2.70 -10.84
N GLU A 75 -26.06 3.26 -11.97
CA GLU A 75 -25.20 3.56 -13.11
C GLU A 75 -24.06 4.51 -12.71
N ASN A 76 -24.35 5.58 -11.98
CA ASN A 76 -23.34 6.51 -11.49
C ASN A 76 -22.28 5.81 -10.62
N LYS A 77 -22.72 4.91 -9.74
CA LYS A 77 -21.79 4.13 -8.88
C LYS A 77 -20.94 3.16 -9.70
N GLU A 78 -21.51 2.50 -10.69
CA GLU A 78 -20.83 1.53 -11.55
C GLU A 78 -19.83 2.18 -12.52
N GLU A 79 -20.12 3.40 -12.98
CA GLU A 79 -19.26 4.17 -13.90
C GLU A 79 -18.15 4.96 -13.19
N LYS A 80 -18.15 5.06 -11.86
CA LYS A 80 -17.06 5.69 -11.11
C LYS A 80 -15.73 5.02 -11.41
N LEU A 81 -14.68 5.84 -11.56
CA LEU A 81 -13.33 5.35 -11.77
C LEU A 81 -12.69 4.87 -10.45
N VAL A 82 -11.97 3.80 -10.58
CA VAL A 82 -11.11 3.19 -9.56
C VAL A 82 -9.68 3.39 -9.99
N ILE A 83 -8.81 3.73 -9.05
CA ILE A 83 -7.39 3.96 -9.28
C ILE A 83 -6.60 2.77 -8.74
N GLY A 84 -5.53 2.40 -9.43
CA GLY A 84 -4.61 1.37 -8.97
C GLY A 84 -3.15 1.67 -9.33
N HIS A 85 -2.26 1.15 -8.50
CA HIS A 85 -0.83 1.07 -8.73
C HIS A 85 -0.40 -0.38 -8.91
N ILE A 86 0.53 -0.61 -9.82
CA ILE A 86 1.13 -1.93 -10.02
C ILE A 86 2.64 -1.76 -9.99
N TYR A 87 3.31 -2.53 -9.15
CA TYR A 87 4.76 -2.56 -9.04
C TYR A 87 5.27 -3.96 -9.37
N ILE A 88 6.38 -4.03 -10.12
CA ILE A 88 7.10 -5.29 -10.34
C ILE A 88 8.02 -5.48 -9.14
N ASP A 89 7.75 -6.50 -8.30
CA ASP A 89 8.40 -6.66 -7.00
C ASP A 89 9.91 -6.95 -7.08
N ASN A 90 10.34 -7.65 -8.13
CA ASN A 90 11.72 -8.15 -8.29
C ASN A 90 12.33 -7.73 -9.64
N TYR A 91 12.03 -6.51 -10.09
CA TYR A 91 12.41 -6.00 -11.41
C TYR A 91 13.91 -6.12 -11.68
N ASP A 92 14.73 -5.53 -10.80
CA ASP A 92 16.18 -5.49 -10.99
C ASP A 92 16.83 -6.87 -10.86
N GLU A 93 16.34 -7.69 -9.93
CA GLU A 93 16.85 -9.05 -9.73
C GLU A 93 16.64 -9.91 -10.98
N VAL A 94 15.48 -9.79 -11.59
CA VAL A 94 15.14 -10.52 -12.81
C VAL A 94 15.96 -10.01 -14.00
N LEU A 95 16.11 -8.69 -14.14
CA LEU A 95 16.93 -8.10 -15.21
C LEU A 95 18.41 -8.47 -15.11
N GLN A 96 18.93 -8.59 -13.89
CA GLN A 96 20.31 -9.03 -13.65
C GLN A 96 20.52 -10.52 -13.97
N SER A 97 19.45 -11.31 -13.92
CA SER A 97 19.51 -12.78 -14.18
C SER A 97 19.54 -13.13 -15.67
N ILE A 98 19.37 -12.17 -16.57
CA ILE A 98 19.28 -12.37 -18.02
C ILE A 98 20.27 -11.49 -18.80
N GLU A 99 20.60 -11.95 -20.00
CA GLU A 99 21.44 -11.19 -20.93
C GLU A 99 20.82 -9.85 -21.31
N GLU A 100 21.65 -8.84 -21.47
CA GLU A 100 21.23 -7.46 -21.75
C GLU A 100 20.32 -7.34 -22.97
N THR A 101 20.62 -8.10 -24.03
CA THR A 101 19.83 -8.15 -25.28
C THR A 101 18.39 -8.63 -25.06
N ARG A 102 18.14 -9.43 -24.03
CA ARG A 102 16.82 -9.98 -23.71
C ARG A 102 16.00 -9.13 -22.74
N ARG A 103 16.63 -8.18 -22.06
CA ARG A 103 15.96 -7.32 -21.05
C ARG A 103 14.77 -6.54 -21.65
N THR A 104 14.97 -5.93 -22.82
CA THR A 104 13.91 -5.18 -23.52
C THR A 104 12.73 -6.08 -23.88
N VAL A 105 13.00 -7.31 -24.33
CA VAL A 105 11.96 -8.29 -24.67
C VAL A 105 11.17 -8.70 -23.44
N LEU A 106 11.85 -8.93 -22.30
CA LEU A 106 11.18 -9.26 -21.03
C LEU A 106 10.21 -8.17 -20.60
N VAL A 107 10.69 -6.92 -20.59
CA VAL A 107 9.88 -5.76 -20.21
C VAL A 107 8.67 -5.63 -21.14
N ALA A 108 8.84 -5.78 -22.44
CA ALA A 108 7.75 -5.73 -23.40
C ALA A 108 6.70 -6.83 -23.19
N LEU A 109 7.12 -8.03 -22.79
CA LEU A 109 6.19 -9.13 -22.49
C LEU A 109 5.40 -8.86 -21.20
N ILE A 110 6.02 -8.29 -20.17
CA ILE A 110 5.34 -7.88 -18.93
C ILE A 110 4.33 -6.77 -19.26
N ASP A 111 4.76 -5.72 -19.95
CA ASP A 111 3.91 -4.61 -20.40
C ASP A 111 2.69 -5.13 -21.15
N ARG A 112 2.91 -6.06 -22.10
CA ARG A 112 1.83 -6.69 -22.86
C ARG A 112 0.83 -7.45 -21.98
N LYS A 113 1.30 -8.20 -20.99
CA LYS A 113 0.43 -8.96 -20.07
C LYS A 113 -0.44 -8.03 -19.23
N ILE A 114 0.17 -7.01 -18.63
CA ILE A 114 -0.55 -6.02 -17.80
C ILE A 114 -1.59 -5.28 -18.66
N ASN A 115 -1.18 -4.73 -19.80
CA ASN A 115 -2.09 -4.01 -20.69
C ASN A 115 -3.24 -4.90 -21.18
N LYS A 116 -2.95 -6.14 -21.60
CA LYS A 116 -3.97 -7.08 -22.07
C LYS A 116 -4.99 -7.39 -20.99
N TYR A 117 -4.56 -7.56 -19.73
CA TYR A 117 -5.47 -7.84 -18.62
C TYR A 117 -6.42 -6.66 -18.37
N PHE A 118 -5.90 -5.45 -18.22
CA PHE A 118 -6.74 -4.30 -17.92
C PHE A 118 -7.59 -3.85 -19.12
N ALA A 119 -7.15 -4.08 -20.34
CA ALA A 119 -7.97 -3.82 -21.55
C ALA A 119 -9.28 -4.63 -21.59
N GLN A 120 -9.34 -5.82 -20.97
CA GLN A 120 -10.58 -6.59 -20.84
C GLN A 120 -11.64 -5.93 -19.93
N TYR A 121 -11.22 -4.94 -19.16
CA TYR A 121 -12.03 -4.19 -18.20
C TYR A 121 -12.13 -2.70 -18.57
N ASP A 122 -11.97 -2.36 -19.85
CA ASP A 122 -11.94 -0.96 -20.34
C ASP A 122 -10.97 -0.08 -19.53
N GLY A 123 -9.91 -0.69 -19.00
CA GLY A 123 -8.95 -0.03 -18.14
C GLY A 123 -7.83 0.65 -18.93
N ILE A 124 -7.39 1.78 -18.44
CA ILE A 124 -6.23 2.53 -18.94
C ILE A 124 -5.03 2.13 -18.07
N VAL A 125 -3.93 1.77 -18.73
CA VAL A 125 -2.65 1.47 -18.09
C VAL A 125 -1.63 2.48 -18.57
N LYS A 126 -0.93 3.12 -17.65
CA LYS A 126 0.18 4.01 -17.97
C LYS A 126 1.42 3.60 -17.16
N LYS A 127 2.51 3.35 -17.84
CA LYS A 127 3.81 3.15 -17.23
C LYS A 127 4.34 4.48 -16.71
N LEU A 128 4.66 4.56 -15.43
CA LEU A 128 5.20 5.75 -14.77
C LEU A 128 6.73 5.68 -14.69
N GLU A 129 7.23 4.53 -14.26
CA GLU A 129 8.64 4.22 -14.11
C GLU A 129 8.94 2.85 -14.74
N ASN A 130 10.16 2.39 -14.68
CA ASN A 130 10.55 1.12 -15.28
C ASN A 130 9.77 -0.08 -14.74
N ASP A 131 9.46 -0.05 -13.46
CA ASP A 131 8.82 -1.11 -12.68
C ASP A 131 7.44 -0.71 -12.15
N LYS A 132 6.96 0.54 -12.38
CA LYS A 132 5.73 1.07 -11.81
C LYS A 132 4.72 1.49 -12.86
N TYR A 133 3.47 1.09 -12.65
CA TYR A 133 2.35 1.42 -13.53
C TYR A 133 1.21 2.02 -12.73
N PHE A 134 0.54 2.94 -13.37
CA PHE A 134 -0.75 3.49 -12.97
C PHE A 134 -1.85 2.81 -13.79
N VAL A 135 -2.97 2.49 -13.14
CA VAL A 135 -4.15 1.95 -13.80
C VAL A 135 -5.42 2.67 -13.34
N ALA A 136 -6.35 2.85 -14.28
CA ALA A 136 -7.67 3.39 -13.98
C ALA A 136 -8.73 2.60 -14.76
N PHE A 137 -9.80 2.21 -14.09
CA PHE A 137 -10.90 1.43 -14.68
C PHE A 137 -12.20 1.67 -13.90
N LYS A 138 -13.35 1.20 -14.43
CA LYS A 138 -14.65 1.44 -13.83
C LYS A 138 -14.97 0.47 -12.70
N THR A 139 -15.66 0.96 -11.66
CA THR A 139 -16.07 0.19 -10.47
C THR A 139 -16.83 -1.09 -10.80
N LYS A 140 -17.65 -1.09 -11.84
CA LYS A 140 -18.44 -2.27 -12.27
C LYS A 140 -17.60 -3.53 -12.53
N TYR A 141 -16.31 -3.37 -12.83
CA TYR A 141 -15.41 -4.49 -13.11
C TYR A 141 -14.75 -5.10 -11.87
N ILE A 142 -14.81 -4.42 -10.73
CA ILE A 142 -14.16 -4.88 -9.49
C ILE A 142 -14.63 -6.28 -9.09
N SER A 143 -15.94 -6.52 -9.08
CA SER A 143 -16.48 -7.84 -8.68
C SER A 143 -15.95 -8.98 -9.56
N LYS A 144 -15.76 -8.71 -10.87
CA LYS A 144 -15.22 -9.69 -11.81
C LYS A 144 -13.72 -9.94 -11.56
N MET A 145 -12.94 -8.88 -11.26
CA MET A 145 -11.53 -9.00 -10.89
C MET A 145 -11.35 -9.73 -9.55
N GLN A 146 -12.23 -9.49 -8.59
CA GLN A 146 -12.23 -10.21 -7.31
C GLN A 146 -12.54 -11.71 -7.49
N THR A 147 -13.52 -12.04 -8.32
CA THR A 147 -13.90 -13.42 -8.62
C THR A 147 -12.75 -14.19 -9.25
N ASN A 148 -12.01 -13.59 -10.19
CA ASN A 148 -10.84 -14.22 -10.81
C ASN A 148 -9.55 -14.03 -10.01
N LYS A 149 -9.65 -13.45 -8.78
CA LYS A 149 -8.54 -13.24 -7.86
C LYS A 149 -7.35 -12.50 -8.48
N PHE A 150 -7.63 -11.56 -9.38
CA PHE A 150 -6.61 -10.82 -10.11
C PHE A 150 -5.64 -11.76 -10.84
N SER A 151 -6.16 -12.51 -11.82
CA SER A 151 -5.39 -13.53 -12.56
C SER A 151 -4.10 -13.02 -13.20
N VAL A 152 -3.98 -11.72 -13.41
CA VAL A 152 -2.75 -11.09 -13.91
C VAL A 152 -1.53 -11.38 -13.02
N LEU A 153 -1.71 -11.58 -11.71
CA LEU A 153 -0.65 -11.99 -10.79
C LEU A 153 0.02 -13.30 -11.25
N ASP A 154 -0.80 -14.27 -11.64
CA ASP A 154 -0.30 -15.56 -12.12
C ASP A 154 0.12 -15.49 -13.60
N GLU A 155 -0.56 -14.71 -14.41
CA GLU A 155 -0.22 -14.53 -15.82
C GLU A 155 1.17 -13.92 -16.02
N VAL A 156 1.56 -12.95 -15.19
CA VAL A 156 2.89 -12.33 -15.26
C VAL A 156 3.98 -13.34 -14.88
N LYS A 157 3.75 -14.22 -13.91
CA LYS A 157 4.69 -15.29 -13.53
C LYS A 157 5.01 -16.26 -14.66
N THR A 158 4.10 -16.42 -15.63
CA THR A 158 4.34 -17.29 -16.80
C THR A 158 5.33 -16.71 -17.79
N VAL A 159 5.73 -15.45 -17.66
CA VAL A 159 6.71 -14.84 -18.55
C VAL A 159 8.08 -15.42 -18.25
N ASN A 160 8.60 -16.20 -19.20
CA ASN A 160 9.93 -16.82 -19.09
C ASN A 160 10.65 -16.71 -20.44
N ILE A 161 11.80 -16.08 -20.43
CA ILE A 161 12.72 -15.98 -21.58
C ILE A 161 14.14 -16.42 -21.22
N GLY A 162 14.24 -17.28 -20.19
CA GLY A 162 15.50 -17.72 -19.61
C GLY A 162 15.83 -17.02 -18.29
N ASN A 163 14.88 -16.29 -17.71
CA ASN A 163 15.03 -15.69 -16.38
C ASN A 163 15.04 -16.79 -15.31
N GLY A 164 16.06 -16.78 -14.45
CA GLY A 164 16.21 -17.74 -13.36
C GLY A 164 15.21 -17.61 -12.22
N LEU A 165 14.46 -16.48 -12.18
CA LEU A 165 13.45 -16.17 -11.16
C LEU A 165 12.12 -15.81 -11.83
N PRO A 166 10.98 -16.28 -11.30
CA PRO A 166 9.67 -15.84 -11.77
C PRO A 166 9.46 -14.37 -11.47
N ILE A 167 8.81 -13.67 -12.39
CA ILE A 167 8.45 -12.26 -12.21
C ILE A 167 7.20 -12.20 -11.33
N THR A 168 7.22 -11.36 -10.31
CA THR A 168 6.05 -11.09 -9.47
C THR A 168 5.66 -9.63 -9.52
N ILE A 169 4.38 -9.36 -9.34
CA ILE A 169 3.84 -8.01 -9.29
C ILE A 169 2.97 -7.84 -8.05
N SER A 170 3.00 -6.65 -7.50
CA SER A 170 2.05 -6.20 -6.48
C SER A 170 1.07 -5.20 -7.07
N ILE A 171 -0.19 -5.28 -6.64
CA ILE A 171 -1.28 -4.41 -7.12
C ILE A 171 -1.94 -3.76 -5.90
N GLY A 172 -1.99 -2.44 -5.88
CA GLY A 172 -2.77 -1.68 -4.89
C GLY A 172 -3.92 -0.97 -5.58
N ILE A 173 -5.15 -1.18 -5.13
CA ILE A 173 -6.36 -0.58 -5.70
C ILE A 173 -7.06 0.24 -4.62
N GLY A 174 -7.39 1.48 -4.95
CA GLY A 174 -8.14 2.40 -4.11
C GLY A 174 -9.51 2.73 -4.67
N MET A 175 -10.53 2.59 -3.83
CA MET A 175 -11.89 3.00 -4.11
C MET A 175 -12.35 4.01 -3.05
N SER A 176 -12.76 5.20 -3.49
CA SER A 176 -13.33 6.21 -2.60
C SER A 176 -14.68 6.67 -3.11
N GLY A 177 -15.59 6.93 -2.15
CA GLY A 177 -16.85 7.62 -2.45
C GLY A 177 -16.67 9.12 -2.71
N SER A 178 -15.59 9.72 -2.19
CA SER A 178 -15.37 11.18 -2.13
C SER A 178 -14.75 11.74 -3.40
N GLY A 179 -13.83 11.01 -4.07
CA GLY A 179 -13.20 11.52 -5.29
C GLY A 179 -12.02 10.68 -5.80
N LEU A 180 -11.44 11.13 -6.93
CA LEU A 180 -10.32 10.45 -7.57
C LEU A 180 -9.01 10.62 -6.80
N ILE A 181 -8.80 11.76 -6.13
CA ILE A 181 -7.61 12.02 -5.31
C ILE A 181 -7.58 11.06 -4.14
N ASP A 182 -8.69 10.94 -3.41
CA ASP A 182 -8.78 9.99 -2.29
C ASP A 182 -8.61 8.54 -2.77
N SER A 183 -9.11 8.20 -3.96
CA SER A 183 -8.90 6.87 -4.55
C SER A 183 -7.43 6.62 -4.88
N TYR A 184 -6.69 7.64 -5.31
CA TYR A 184 -5.26 7.57 -5.56
C TYR A 184 -4.47 7.33 -4.26
N ASP A 185 -4.78 8.07 -3.19
CA ASP A 185 -4.13 7.92 -1.88
C ASP A 185 -4.42 6.55 -1.25
N LEU A 186 -5.66 6.07 -1.41
CA LEU A 186 -6.02 4.71 -0.98
C LEU A 186 -5.27 3.64 -1.79
N ALA A 187 -5.05 3.86 -3.10
CA ALA A 187 -4.27 2.94 -3.93
C ALA A 187 -2.80 2.92 -3.51
N GLY A 188 -2.22 4.09 -3.16
CA GLY A 188 -0.89 4.21 -2.57
C GLY A 188 -0.77 3.40 -1.27
N THR A 189 -1.71 3.60 -0.33
CA THR A 189 -1.74 2.81 0.90
C THR A 189 -1.89 1.30 0.61
N ALA A 190 -2.71 0.92 -0.36
CA ALA A 190 -2.94 -0.48 -0.70
C ALA A 190 -1.70 -1.15 -1.31
N ILE A 191 -0.93 -0.45 -2.16
CA ILE A 191 0.32 -1.00 -2.72
C ILE A 191 1.38 -1.18 -1.64
N ASP A 192 1.50 -0.23 -0.69
CA ASP A 192 2.42 -0.34 0.44
C ASP A 192 2.08 -1.55 1.32
N MET A 193 0.78 -1.79 1.55
CA MET A 193 0.31 -2.99 2.25
C MET A 193 0.67 -4.29 1.51
N ALA A 194 0.57 -4.30 0.17
CA ALA A 194 0.95 -5.45 -0.65
C ALA A 194 2.45 -5.73 -0.51
N LEU A 195 3.28 -4.71 -0.67
CA LEU A 195 4.73 -4.81 -0.55
C LEU A 195 5.18 -5.19 0.86
N GLY A 196 4.60 -4.56 1.90
CA GLY A 196 4.90 -4.85 3.30
C GLY A 196 4.59 -6.30 3.71
N ARG A 197 3.70 -6.99 2.99
CA ARG A 197 3.40 -8.43 3.19
C ARG A 197 4.26 -9.36 2.34
N GLY A 198 5.20 -8.82 1.59
CA GLY A 198 6.15 -9.59 0.78
C GLY A 198 5.82 -9.67 -0.72
N GLY A 199 4.93 -8.81 -1.20
CA GLY A 199 4.59 -8.71 -2.62
C GLY A 199 3.74 -9.87 -3.16
N ASP A 200 3.69 -10.00 -4.49
CA ASP A 200 2.98 -11.06 -5.22
C ASP A 200 1.49 -11.14 -4.87
N GLN A 201 0.84 -10.01 -4.71
CA GLN A 201 -0.56 -9.93 -4.28
C GLN A 201 -1.26 -8.67 -4.77
N ALA A 202 -2.59 -8.72 -4.80
CA ALA A 202 -3.42 -7.55 -4.98
C ALA A 202 -4.10 -7.19 -3.67
N VAL A 203 -4.07 -5.92 -3.32
CA VAL A 203 -4.78 -5.33 -2.18
C VAL A 203 -5.78 -4.32 -2.71
N LEU A 204 -7.04 -4.49 -2.34
CA LEU A 204 -8.12 -3.56 -2.63
C LEU A 204 -8.53 -2.86 -1.34
N LYS A 205 -8.48 -1.54 -1.33
CA LYS A 205 -8.93 -0.69 -0.23
C LYS A 205 -10.17 0.09 -0.64
N ASP A 206 -11.29 -0.19 0.02
CA ASP A 206 -12.60 0.48 -0.17
C ASP A 206 -12.95 1.23 1.12
N GLY A 207 -12.57 2.49 1.18
CA GLY A 207 -12.58 3.26 2.42
C GLY A 207 -11.80 2.56 3.53
N ASN A 208 -12.51 2.10 4.57
CA ASN A 208 -11.91 1.39 5.70
C ASN A 208 -11.82 -0.15 5.51
N LYS A 209 -12.43 -0.69 4.45
CA LYS A 209 -12.41 -2.13 4.18
C LYS A 209 -11.20 -2.47 3.32
N ILE A 210 -10.53 -3.58 3.65
CA ILE A 210 -9.33 -4.05 2.96
C ILE A 210 -9.52 -5.49 2.56
N TYR A 211 -9.23 -5.80 1.30
CA TYR A 211 -9.33 -7.14 0.73
C TYR A 211 -8.00 -7.55 0.14
N TYR A 212 -7.58 -8.79 0.36
CA TYR A 212 -6.31 -9.34 -0.09
C TYR A 212 -6.54 -10.50 -1.06
N TYR A 213 -5.80 -10.51 -2.17
CA TYR A 213 -5.85 -11.55 -3.21
C TYR A 213 -4.42 -11.97 -3.59
N GLY A 214 -4.18 -13.26 -3.75
CA GLY A 214 -2.84 -13.78 -4.03
C GLY A 214 -2.01 -13.98 -2.75
N GLY A 215 -0.70 -13.82 -2.83
CA GLY A 215 0.20 -13.94 -1.67
C GLY A 215 0.46 -15.38 -1.20
N LYS A 216 0.18 -16.39 -2.03
CA LYS A 216 0.45 -17.80 -1.70
C LYS A 216 1.87 -18.28 -2.03
N THR A 217 2.67 -17.45 -2.68
CA THR A 217 4.03 -17.80 -3.07
C THR A 217 4.96 -17.70 -1.86
N LYS A 218 4.92 -18.70 -1.00
CA LYS A 218 5.91 -18.90 0.08
C LYS A 218 7.37 -18.97 -0.41
N SER A 219 7.59 -19.05 -1.73
CA SER A 219 8.91 -19.21 -2.33
C SER A 219 9.70 -17.91 -2.49
N VAL A 220 9.07 -16.79 -2.86
CA VAL A 220 9.78 -15.50 -3.02
C VAL A 220 10.16 -14.93 -1.65
N VAL A 221 9.24 -14.96 -0.68
CA VAL A 221 9.53 -14.57 0.71
C VAL A 221 10.61 -15.45 1.35
N LYS A 222 10.63 -16.75 1.04
CA LYS A 222 11.73 -17.63 1.48
C LYS A 222 13.07 -17.27 0.84
N ASN A 223 13.10 -16.98 -0.47
CA ASN A 223 14.34 -16.61 -1.15
C ASN A 223 14.89 -15.26 -0.67
N THR A 224 14.07 -14.27 -0.49
CA THR A 224 14.52 -12.98 0.07
C THR A 224 15.01 -13.12 1.50
N LYS A 225 14.27 -13.83 2.37
CA LYS A 225 14.71 -14.10 3.75
C LYS A 225 15.96 -15.00 3.80
N VAL A 226 16.08 -15.99 2.92
CA VAL A 226 17.28 -16.83 2.85
C VAL A 226 18.46 -16.03 2.32
N LYS A 227 18.28 -15.26 1.24
CA LYS A 227 19.35 -14.36 0.72
C LYS A 227 19.75 -13.32 1.77
N SER A 228 18.79 -12.70 2.46
CA SER A 228 19.08 -11.74 3.54
C SER A 228 19.84 -12.41 4.70
N ARG A 229 19.46 -13.63 5.09
CA ARG A 229 20.17 -14.40 6.11
C ARG A 229 21.58 -14.77 5.66
N VAL A 230 21.74 -15.24 4.41
CA VAL A 230 23.07 -15.56 3.86
C VAL A 230 23.95 -14.32 3.81
N LYS A 231 23.41 -13.17 3.34
CA LYS A 231 24.14 -11.90 3.34
C LYS A 231 24.48 -11.45 4.77
N ALA A 232 23.54 -11.57 5.73
CA ALA A 232 23.77 -11.22 7.13
C ALA A 232 24.81 -12.15 7.78
N THR A 233 24.82 -13.45 7.47
CA THR A 233 25.83 -14.38 7.95
C THR A 233 27.20 -14.04 7.36
N ALA A 234 27.31 -13.83 6.05
CA ALA A 234 28.55 -13.44 5.40
C ALA A 234 29.08 -12.10 5.94
N PHE A 235 28.20 -11.14 6.19
CA PHE A 235 28.54 -9.87 6.83
C PHE A 235 29.08 -10.08 8.26
N ARG A 236 28.39 -10.87 9.06
CA ARG A 236 28.82 -11.24 10.41
C ARG A 236 30.19 -11.92 10.40
N ASP A 237 30.37 -12.96 9.59
CA ASP A 237 31.61 -13.72 9.48
C ASP A 237 32.79 -12.79 9.10
N LEU A 238 32.52 -11.80 8.24
CA LEU A 238 33.52 -10.85 7.79
C LEU A 238 33.87 -9.84 8.92
N ILE A 239 32.89 -9.29 9.64
CA ILE A 239 33.10 -8.39 10.77
C ILE A 239 33.85 -9.12 11.90
N GLU A 240 33.53 -10.38 12.18
CA GLU A 240 34.19 -11.18 13.23
C GLU A 240 35.72 -11.27 13.04
N THR A 241 36.18 -11.19 11.79
CA THR A 241 37.62 -11.22 11.46
C THR A 241 38.33 -9.88 11.60
N LYS A 242 37.58 -8.78 11.86
CA LYS A 242 38.12 -7.42 11.92
C LYS A 242 38.33 -6.94 13.36
N GLU A 243 39.20 -5.96 13.52
CA GLU A 243 39.49 -5.33 14.81
C GLU A 243 38.58 -4.13 15.05
N THR A 244 38.62 -3.15 14.15
CA THR A 244 37.87 -1.92 14.25
C THR A 244 36.92 -1.77 13.02
N ILE A 245 35.73 -1.27 13.27
CA ILE A 245 34.72 -1.03 12.24
C ILE A 245 34.42 0.46 12.13
N TYR A 246 34.76 1.04 10.98
CA TYR A 246 34.37 2.40 10.63
C TYR A 246 33.09 2.39 9.82
N ILE A 247 32.13 3.26 10.15
CA ILE A 247 30.86 3.37 9.49
C ILE A 247 30.71 4.78 8.94
N MET A 248 30.36 4.91 7.67
CA MET A 248 30.31 6.20 6.98
C MET A 248 29.14 6.27 6.03
N GLY A 249 28.41 7.36 6.03
CA GLY A 249 27.34 7.65 5.08
C GLY A 249 27.78 8.54 3.91
N HIS A 250 26.81 9.17 3.28
CA HIS A 250 27.06 10.18 2.24
C HIS A 250 27.39 11.55 2.86
N HIS A 251 28.02 12.42 2.05
CA HIS A 251 28.31 13.80 2.43
C HIS A 251 27.03 14.56 2.75
N ILE A 252 27.03 15.34 3.84
CA ILE A 252 25.85 15.99 4.42
C ILE A 252 24.78 14.93 4.73
N GLY A 253 25.10 13.98 5.63
CA GLY A 253 24.22 12.88 6.00
C GLY A 253 22.82 13.34 6.44
N ASP A 254 21.81 12.61 6.01
CA ASP A 254 20.42 12.78 6.42
C ASP A 254 20.02 11.78 7.53
N ASN A 255 18.74 11.76 7.88
CA ASN A 255 18.22 10.89 8.95
C ASN A 255 18.33 9.40 8.62
N ASP A 256 18.24 9.02 7.35
CA ASP A 256 18.28 7.62 6.92
C ASP A 256 19.71 7.10 6.99
N SER A 257 20.67 7.87 6.46
CA SER A 257 22.11 7.60 6.53
C SER A 257 22.60 7.55 7.98
N PHE A 258 22.17 8.50 8.82
CA PHE A 258 22.51 8.52 10.24
C PHE A 258 21.93 7.34 11.01
N GLY A 259 20.64 7.04 10.80
CA GLY A 259 19.95 5.91 11.43
C GLY A 259 20.58 4.56 11.06
N ALA A 260 20.94 4.37 9.78
CA ALA A 260 21.67 3.20 9.32
C ALA A 260 23.05 3.08 10.00
N SER A 261 23.78 4.21 10.11
CA SER A 261 25.08 4.25 10.79
C SER A 261 25.00 3.81 12.25
N ILE A 262 24.01 4.31 13.00
CA ILE A 262 23.74 3.90 14.39
C ILE A 262 23.41 2.41 14.46
N GLY A 263 22.60 1.90 13.52
CA GLY A 263 22.26 0.47 13.45
C GLY A 263 23.51 -0.42 13.31
N PHE A 264 24.39 -0.11 12.37
CA PHE A 264 25.65 -0.86 12.17
C PHE A 264 26.64 -0.70 13.33
N TYR A 265 26.73 0.49 13.92
CA TYR A 265 27.50 0.70 15.14
C TYR A 265 27.03 -0.25 16.25
N LYS A 266 25.72 -0.31 16.51
CA LYS A 266 25.16 -1.20 17.52
C LYS A 266 25.41 -2.68 17.22
N VAL A 267 25.36 -3.09 15.96
CA VAL A 267 25.68 -4.46 15.53
C VAL A 267 27.17 -4.76 15.82
N ALA A 268 28.09 -3.89 15.45
CA ALA A 268 29.52 -4.07 15.70
C ALA A 268 29.84 -4.18 17.20
N LYS A 269 29.28 -3.31 18.01
CA LYS A 269 29.43 -3.34 19.50
C LYS A 269 28.84 -4.60 20.11
N THR A 270 27.69 -5.09 19.58
CA THR A 270 27.06 -6.34 20.06
C THR A 270 27.92 -7.58 19.79
N ILE A 271 28.72 -7.54 18.73
CA ILE A 271 29.69 -8.61 18.38
C ILE A 271 31.04 -8.38 19.13
N GLY A 272 31.13 -7.36 19.95
CA GLY A 272 32.33 -7.07 20.74
C GLY A 272 33.48 -6.40 19.97
N LYS A 273 33.15 -5.68 18.88
CA LYS A 273 34.14 -4.94 18.08
C LYS A 273 34.20 -3.48 18.48
N GLU A 274 35.39 -2.88 18.33
CA GLU A 274 35.50 -1.42 18.30
C GLU A 274 34.78 -0.88 17.08
N ALA A 275 34.04 0.21 17.25
CA ALA A 275 33.28 0.80 16.17
C ALA A 275 33.21 2.31 16.29
N HIS A 276 33.34 3.01 15.16
CA HIS A 276 33.25 4.46 15.08
C HIS A 276 32.39 4.87 13.88
N ILE A 277 31.61 5.92 14.08
CA ILE A 277 30.84 6.55 13.02
C ILE A 277 31.63 7.75 12.51
N VAL A 278 31.98 7.71 11.22
CA VAL A 278 32.69 8.81 10.56
C VAL A 278 31.68 9.86 10.15
N ILE A 279 31.79 11.03 10.76
CA ILE A 279 30.84 12.12 10.56
C ILE A 279 31.61 13.45 10.41
N GLY A 280 31.18 14.27 9.47
CA GLY A 280 31.70 15.61 9.25
C GLY A 280 30.59 16.65 9.40
N GLU A 281 30.22 17.29 8.28
CA GLU A 281 29.10 18.21 8.25
C GLU A 281 27.80 17.42 8.21
N VAL A 282 26.92 17.72 9.16
CA VAL A 282 25.57 17.08 9.20
C VAL A 282 24.49 18.08 8.87
N SER A 283 23.40 17.58 8.27
CA SER A 283 22.22 18.37 8.02
C SER A 283 21.59 18.87 9.34
N SER A 284 20.90 19.99 9.30
CA SER A 284 20.25 20.58 10.47
C SER A 284 19.24 19.62 11.14
N SER A 285 18.69 18.67 10.42
CA SER A 285 17.80 17.65 10.94
C SER A 285 18.52 16.55 11.76
N VAL A 286 19.80 16.33 11.50
CA VAL A 286 20.61 15.28 12.18
C VAL A 286 21.32 15.83 13.42
N VAL A 287 21.61 17.14 13.48
CA VAL A 287 22.29 17.76 14.62
C VAL A 287 21.68 17.39 15.97
N PRO A 288 20.35 17.50 16.19
CA PRO A 288 19.74 17.13 17.48
C PRO A 288 19.93 15.66 17.84
N LEU A 289 19.95 14.77 16.83
CA LEU A 289 20.17 13.34 17.04
C LEU A 289 21.61 13.07 17.48
N VAL A 290 22.61 13.66 16.82
CA VAL A 290 24.00 13.54 17.20
C VAL A 290 24.24 14.02 18.64
N GLU A 291 23.65 15.16 19.01
CA GLU A 291 23.74 15.71 20.38
C GLU A 291 23.10 14.78 21.40
N MET A 292 21.94 14.19 21.08
CA MET A 292 21.28 13.22 21.95
C MET A 292 22.18 12.00 22.24
N PHE A 293 22.87 11.47 21.23
CA PHE A 293 23.76 10.33 21.41
C PHE A 293 25.03 10.72 22.19
N LYS A 294 25.59 11.92 21.98
CA LYS A 294 26.73 12.41 22.73
C LYS A 294 26.45 12.65 24.22
N GLN A 295 25.20 12.92 24.58
CA GLN A 295 24.81 13.18 25.99
C GLN A 295 24.46 11.90 26.77
N GLN A 296 24.44 10.74 26.13
CA GLN A 296 24.12 9.48 26.80
C GLN A 296 25.39 8.76 27.26
N ASP A 297 25.54 8.58 28.56
CA ASP A 297 26.67 7.86 29.20
C ASP A 297 26.81 6.39 28.74
N SER A 298 25.80 5.85 28.02
CA SER A 298 25.83 4.49 27.50
C SER A 298 26.61 4.32 26.20
N TYR A 299 27.09 5.41 25.58
CA TYR A 299 27.92 5.42 24.38
C TYR A 299 29.33 5.95 24.68
N GLU A 300 30.31 5.43 23.93
CA GLU A 300 31.71 5.82 24.11
C GLU A 300 31.94 7.23 23.57
N GLU A 301 32.85 7.98 24.19
CA GLU A 301 33.19 9.35 23.78
C GLU A 301 33.71 9.43 22.35
N ASP A 302 34.33 8.35 21.86
CA ASP A 302 34.89 8.21 20.51
C ASP A 302 33.95 7.52 19.51
N MET A 303 32.66 7.41 19.85
CA MET A 303 31.64 6.90 18.92
C MET A 303 31.65 7.66 17.58
N PHE A 304 31.84 8.97 17.63
CA PHE A 304 31.89 9.84 16.44
C PHE A 304 33.33 10.33 16.21
N VAL A 305 33.85 10.07 15.01
CA VAL A 305 35.21 10.49 14.60
C VAL A 305 35.16 11.28 13.30
N SER A 306 36.14 12.14 13.09
CA SER A 306 36.27 12.86 11.81
C SER A 306 36.79 11.95 10.70
N GLY A 307 36.49 12.29 9.43
CA GLY A 307 37.01 11.54 8.28
C GLY A 307 38.53 11.54 8.21
N THR A 308 39.20 12.64 8.62
CA THR A 308 40.64 12.75 8.66
C THR A 308 41.23 11.82 9.72
N GLU A 309 40.65 11.80 10.91
CA GLU A 309 41.07 10.92 12.01
C GLU A 309 40.89 9.44 11.62
N ALA A 310 39.73 9.06 11.09
CA ALA A 310 39.48 7.70 10.60
C ALA A 310 40.50 7.29 9.53
N THR A 311 40.80 8.19 8.57
CA THR A 311 41.77 7.91 7.51
C THR A 311 43.20 7.69 8.06
N PHE A 312 43.55 8.38 9.14
CA PHE A 312 44.85 8.20 9.78
C PHE A 312 44.93 6.89 10.57
N LYS A 313 43.84 6.51 11.26
CA LYS A 313 43.80 5.34 12.15
C LYS A 313 43.54 4.01 11.42
N ILE A 314 42.76 4.00 10.30
CA ILE A 314 42.37 2.77 9.65
C ILE A 314 43.54 1.91 9.19
N GLY A 315 43.57 0.66 9.66
CA GLY A 315 44.61 -0.32 9.39
C GLY A 315 44.17 -1.46 8.46
N LYS A 316 45.01 -2.46 8.30
CA LYS A 316 44.77 -3.62 7.45
C LYS A 316 43.70 -4.56 8.00
N ASN A 317 43.57 -4.61 9.32
CA ASN A 317 42.66 -5.48 10.03
C ASN A 317 41.28 -4.82 10.26
N ASP A 318 41.09 -3.58 9.78
CA ASP A 318 39.85 -2.84 9.97
C ASP A 318 38.93 -2.99 8.77
N ALA A 319 37.66 -2.61 8.94
CA ALA A 319 36.69 -2.56 7.87
C ALA A 319 35.98 -1.20 7.84
N LEU A 320 35.61 -0.78 6.63
CA LEU A 320 34.79 0.38 6.37
C LEU A 320 33.42 -0.12 5.88
N ILE A 321 32.36 0.29 6.57
CA ILE A 321 30.98 0.10 6.15
C ILE A 321 30.48 1.43 5.60
N ILE A 322 30.02 1.41 4.35
CA ILE A 322 29.38 2.56 3.71
C ILE A 322 27.88 2.30 3.72
N VAL A 323 27.11 3.23 4.23
CA VAL A 323 25.66 3.16 4.32
C VAL A 323 25.02 4.26 3.49
N ASP A 324 23.93 3.92 2.83
CA ASP A 324 23.09 4.87 2.08
C ASP A 324 23.86 5.68 1.03
N CYS A 325 24.84 5.05 0.40
CA CYS A 325 25.68 5.67 -0.63
C CYS A 325 26.36 4.62 -1.51
N GLY A 326 25.95 4.52 -2.77
CA GLY A 326 26.51 3.60 -3.75
C GLY A 326 27.77 4.09 -4.48
N ARG A 327 28.19 5.35 -4.27
CA ARG A 327 29.32 5.95 -5.00
C ARG A 327 30.35 6.56 -4.05
N ALA A 328 31.58 6.08 -4.15
CA ALA A 328 32.69 6.54 -3.31
C ALA A 328 32.90 8.07 -3.32
N ALA A 329 32.65 8.73 -4.45
CA ALA A 329 32.80 10.18 -4.57
C ALA A 329 31.78 10.99 -3.76
N TYR A 330 30.68 10.39 -3.37
CA TYR A 330 29.61 11.04 -2.62
C TYR A 330 29.60 10.68 -1.12
N THR A 331 30.53 9.82 -0.69
CA THR A 331 30.69 9.49 0.73
C THR A 331 31.21 10.70 1.51
N GLU A 332 30.96 10.71 2.81
CA GLU A 332 31.41 11.78 3.71
C GLU A 332 32.93 12.07 3.60
N HIS A 333 33.76 11.03 3.42
CA HIS A 333 35.20 11.17 3.28
C HIS A 333 35.77 10.20 2.24
N PRO A 334 35.83 10.58 0.93
CA PRO A 334 36.26 9.69 -0.17
C PRO A 334 37.69 9.14 -0.02
N GLU A 335 38.58 9.84 0.68
CA GLU A 335 39.95 9.34 0.92
C GLU A 335 39.97 8.11 1.81
N LEU A 336 39.08 8.02 2.79
CA LEU A 336 38.93 6.85 3.66
C LEU A 336 38.59 5.60 2.85
N VAL A 337 37.71 5.74 1.83
CA VAL A 337 37.35 4.64 0.93
C VAL A 337 38.59 4.12 0.16
N ARG A 338 39.45 5.01 -0.30
CA ARG A 338 40.68 4.62 -1.03
C ARG A 338 41.69 3.93 -0.15
N ARG A 339 41.74 4.26 1.15
CA ARG A 339 42.71 3.72 2.11
C ARG A 339 42.23 2.40 2.73
N ALA A 340 40.94 2.21 2.90
CA ALA A 340 40.34 1.01 3.46
C ALA A 340 40.62 -0.21 2.58
N GLN A 341 41.13 -1.31 3.19
CA GLN A 341 41.34 -2.57 2.47
C GLN A 341 40.12 -3.45 2.44
N CYS A 342 39.18 -3.29 3.34
CA CYS A 342 37.93 -3.98 3.40
C CYS A 342 36.81 -2.94 3.41
N VAL A 343 36.02 -2.92 2.34
CA VAL A 343 34.87 -2.00 2.20
C VAL A 343 33.60 -2.81 1.95
N MET A 344 32.58 -2.52 2.70
CA MET A 344 31.23 -3.08 2.55
C MET A 344 30.23 -1.94 2.30
N VAL A 345 29.35 -2.11 1.32
CA VAL A 345 28.37 -1.09 0.95
C VAL A 345 26.96 -1.64 1.20
N PHE A 346 26.16 -0.85 1.91
CA PHE A 346 24.76 -1.10 2.16
C PHE A 346 23.96 0.13 1.66
N ASP A 347 23.39 0.00 0.50
CA ASP A 347 22.71 1.07 -0.21
C ASP A 347 21.36 0.56 -0.72
N HIS A 348 20.35 1.43 -0.71
CA HIS A 348 19.00 1.11 -1.18
C HIS A 348 18.61 1.91 -2.44
N HIS A 349 19.51 2.76 -2.94
CA HIS A 349 19.33 3.59 -4.15
C HIS A 349 19.67 2.88 -5.44
#